data_294c02b0980a302829d474cd3691b0be
#
_entry.id   294c02b0980a302829d474cd3691b0be
#
_cell.length_a   1.000
_cell.length_b   1.000
_cell.length_c   1.000
_cell.angle_alpha   90.00
_cell.angle_beta   90.00
_cell.angle_gamma   90.00
#
_symmetry.space_group_name_H-M   'P 1'
#
loop_
_entity.id
_entity.type
_entity.pdbx_description
1 polymer ?
#
loop_
_entity_poly.entity_id
_entity_poly.type
_entity_poly.pdbx_seq_one_letter_code
_entity_poly.pdbx_strand_id
1 'polypeptide(L)'
;MQDGLLKMPVSLGLKAYRALVRRNLPTQYVPSQDRPEGEVLWIHAPEKGNALALFDLAKRLCAQRHGLSVLITSNEALVSPCATIIIDAAPSEHPQDTKAFLEHWQPNVALWLWGELQPNLILAAHRKGVPLIMADAGQQGFENRRERWLPEVARDVMACFQNVLARTEPAHARLAKLMRSDVSLELCGPLMAGGQSLNYAQSDFDDLSTTLGGRPVWLAASVQSN
;
A
#
# COMPACT_ATOMS: atom_id res chain seq x y z
N MET A 1 -16.51 5.52 -24.83
CA MET A 1 -15.15 6.11 -24.81
C MET A 1 -14.23 5.20 -24.00
N GLN A 2 -13.86 4.04 -24.54
CA GLN A 2 -13.10 2.98 -23.82
C GLN A 2 -11.95 2.39 -24.65
N ASP A 3 -11.40 3.13 -25.60
CA ASP A 3 -10.39 2.59 -26.53
C ASP A 3 -8.99 3.20 -26.37
N GLY A 4 -8.64 3.69 -25.19
CA GLY A 4 -7.35 4.32 -24.91
C GLY A 4 -6.46 3.60 -23.90
N LEU A 5 -6.74 2.34 -23.50
CA LEU A 5 -5.77 1.54 -22.72
C LEU A 5 -4.60 1.17 -23.63
N LEU A 6 -3.68 2.12 -23.76
CA LEU A 6 -2.41 1.97 -24.45
C LEU A 6 -1.76 0.65 -23.98
N LYS A 7 -1.58 -0.28 -24.93
CA LYS A 7 -0.72 -1.45 -24.73
C LYS A 7 0.69 -0.93 -24.44
N MET A 8 1.00 -0.77 -23.15
CA MET A 8 2.35 -0.42 -22.75
C MET A 8 3.31 -1.47 -23.31
N PRO A 9 4.36 -1.06 -24.04
CA PRO A 9 5.37 -1.99 -24.53
C PRO A 9 6.02 -2.65 -23.29
N VAL A 10 5.78 -3.94 -23.13
CA VAL A 10 6.35 -4.74 -22.04
C VAL A 10 7.83 -4.95 -22.37
N SER A 11 8.72 -4.43 -21.52
CA SER A 11 10.17 -4.61 -21.69
C SER A 11 10.58 -6.10 -21.70
N LEU A 12 11.75 -6.38 -22.28
CA LEU A 12 12.31 -7.74 -22.27
C LEU A 12 12.55 -8.22 -20.82
N GLY A 13 12.98 -7.32 -19.93
CA GLY A 13 13.18 -7.60 -18.52
C GLY A 13 11.89 -8.06 -17.83
N LEU A 14 10.77 -7.39 -18.10
CA LEU A 14 9.47 -7.76 -17.56
C LEU A 14 8.95 -9.08 -18.13
N LYS A 15 9.20 -9.36 -19.41
CA LYS A 15 8.88 -10.68 -20.02
C LYS A 15 9.67 -11.80 -19.35
N ALA A 16 10.98 -11.60 -19.14
CA ALA A 16 11.85 -12.55 -18.45
C ALA A 16 11.42 -12.79 -17.00
N TYR A 17 11.12 -11.72 -16.27
CA TYR A 17 10.60 -11.81 -14.89
C TYR A 17 9.32 -12.65 -14.83
N ARG A 18 8.35 -12.37 -15.71
CA ARG A 18 7.08 -13.11 -15.77
C ARG A 18 7.28 -14.58 -16.14
N ALA A 19 8.21 -14.89 -17.03
CA ALA A 19 8.54 -16.26 -17.39
C ALA A 19 9.18 -17.02 -16.22
N LEU A 20 10.02 -16.34 -15.43
CA LEU A 20 10.64 -16.91 -14.24
C LEU A 20 9.61 -17.21 -13.15
N VAL A 21 8.73 -16.27 -12.86
CA VAL A 21 7.69 -16.44 -11.83
C VAL A 21 6.68 -17.53 -12.22
N ARG A 22 6.35 -17.67 -13.50
CA ARG A 22 5.49 -18.76 -14.00
C ARG A 22 6.04 -20.16 -13.77
N ARG A 23 7.34 -20.31 -13.54
CA ARG A 23 7.95 -21.62 -13.22
C ARG A 23 7.76 -22.03 -11.77
N ASN A 24 7.41 -21.09 -10.91
CA ASN A 24 7.04 -21.37 -9.53
C ASN A 24 5.64 -21.98 -9.52
N LEU A 25 5.38 -22.84 -8.54
CA LEU A 25 4.03 -23.34 -8.32
C LEU A 25 3.16 -22.25 -7.69
N PRO A 26 1.86 -22.16 -8.06
CA PRO A 26 0.94 -21.26 -7.37
C PRO A 26 0.79 -21.67 -5.91
N THR A 27 0.59 -20.69 -5.03
CA THR A 27 0.33 -20.95 -3.61
C THR A 27 -1.13 -21.31 -3.33
N GLN A 28 -1.98 -21.34 -4.38
CA GLN A 28 -3.43 -21.52 -4.28
C GLN A 28 -4.05 -20.49 -3.36
N TYR A 29 -4.00 -19.22 -3.80
CA TYR A 29 -4.62 -18.12 -3.07
C TYR A 29 -6.07 -18.45 -2.68
N VAL A 30 -6.35 -18.35 -1.39
CA VAL A 30 -7.69 -18.51 -0.81
C VAL A 30 -8.02 -17.22 -0.07
N PRO A 31 -9.11 -16.52 -0.43
CA PRO A 31 -9.51 -15.31 0.27
C PRO A 31 -9.90 -15.62 1.71
N SER A 32 -9.65 -14.66 2.61
CA SER A 32 -9.95 -14.79 4.05
C SER A 32 -11.46 -14.82 4.35
N GLN A 33 -12.25 -14.19 3.48
CA GLN A 33 -13.71 -14.08 3.57
C GLN A 33 -14.32 -13.74 2.23
N ASP A 34 -15.66 -13.73 2.17
CA ASP A 34 -16.40 -13.29 1.00
C ASP A 34 -16.21 -11.79 0.74
N ARG A 35 -16.27 -11.41 -0.54
CA ARG A 35 -16.22 -10.02 -0.95
C ARG A 35 -17.42 -9.26 -0.39
N PRO A 36 -17.24 -8.11 0.28
CA PRO A 36 -18.36 -7.28 0.73
C PRO A 36 -19.13 -6.69 -0.46
N GLU A 37 -20.38 -6.36 -0.22
CA GLU A 37 -21.17 -5.57 -1.17
C GLU A 37 -20.61 -4.13 -1.27
N GLY A 38 -20.87 -3.46 -2.39
CA GLY A 38 -20.45 -2.08 -2.60
C GLY A 38 -19.03 -1.92 -3.12
N GLU A 39 -18.44 -0.78 -2.79
CA GLU A 39 -17.12 -0.40 -3.25
C GLU A 39 -16.01 -0.96 -2.35
N VAL A 40 -14.93 -1.39 -2.98
CA VAL A 40 -13.75 -1.90 -2.29
C VAL A 40 -12.54 -1.04 -2.66
N LEU A 41 -11.99 -0.35 -1.66
CA LEU A 41 -10.65 0.23 -1.76
C LEU A 41 -9.65 -0.81 -1.28
N TRP A 42 -8.71 -1.17 -2.14
CA TRP A 42 -7.63 -2.06 -1.78
C TRP A 42 -6.38 -1.26 -1.38
N ILE A 43 -5.86 -1.50 -0.18
CA ILE A 43 -4.59 -0.96 0.28
C ILE A 43 -3.59 -2.11 0.39
N HIS A 44 -2.52 -2.05 -0.38
CA HIS A 44 -1.41 -2.98 -0.24
C HIS A 44 -0.30 -2.35 0.60
N ALA A 45 -0.01 -2.97 1.75
CA ALA A 45 1.03 -2.54 2.69
C ALA A 45 2.09 -3.64 2.80
N PRO A 46 3.14 -3.63 1.94
CA PRO A 46 4.15 -4.70 1.93
C PRO A 46 4.95 -4.76 3.23
N GLU A 47 5.08 -3.65 3.94
CA GLU A 47 5.82 -3.54 5.20
C GLU A 47 4.93 -3.02 6.33
N LYS A 48 5.18 -3.47 7.56
CA LYS A 48 4.39 -3.13 8.77
C LYS A 48 4.54 -1.68 9.26
N GLY A 49 5.43 -0.93 8.66
CA GLY A 49 6.03 0.30 9.18
C GLY A 49 5.09 1.34 9.81
N ASN A 50 3.79 1.37 9.46
CA ASN A 50 2.85 2.34 10.01
C ASN A 50 1.41 1.83 10.10
N ALA A 51 1.19 0.70 10.77
CA ALA A 51 -0.13 0.09 10.90
C ALA A 51 -1.17 1.04 11.51
N LEU A 52 -0.78 1.89 12.46
CA LEU A 52 -1.69 2.87 13.07
C LEU A 52 -2.17 3.91 12.06
N ALA A 53 -1.27 4.47 11.25
CA ALA A 53 -1.63 5.44 10.22
C ALA A 53 -2.48 4.79 9.13
N LEU A 54 -2.19 3.54 8.79
CA LEU A 54 -2.95 2.77 7.83
C LEU A 54 -4.40 2.56 8.29
N PHE A 55 -4.59 2.13 9.53
CA PHE A 55 -5.92 1.94 10.10
C PHE A 55 -6.67 3.26 10.30
N ASP A 56 -5.99 4.33 10.68
CA ASP A 56 -6.60 5.65 10.78
C ASP A 56 -7.09 6.14 9.41
N LEU A 57 -6.27 6.01 8.36
CA LEU A 57 -6.65 6.32 6.99
C LEU A 57 -7.88 5.49 6.56
N ALA A 58 -7.83 4.18 6.78
CA ALA A 58 -8.92 3.28 6.40
C ALA A 58 -10.24 3.63 7.11
N LYS A 59 -10.20 3.89 8.42
CA LYS A 59 -11.38 4.32 9.19
C LYS A 59 -11.96 5.62 8.68
N ARG A 60 -11.12 6.62 8.39
CA ARG A 60 -11.57 7.92 7.86
C ARG A 60 -12.24 7.78 6.50
N LEU A 61 -11.66 6.97 5.61
CA LEU A 61 -12.24 6.72 4.28
C LEU A 61 -13.61 6.04 4.39
N CYS A 62 -13.74 5.01 5.23
CA CYS A 62 -15.01 4.36 5.49
C CYS A 62 -16.05 5.31 6.11
N ALA A 63 -15.62 6.21 7.02
CA ALA A 63 -16.52 7.19 7.64
C ALA A 63 -17.01 8.27 6.65
N GLN A 64 -16.18 8.63 5.66
CA GLN A 64 -16.54 9.64 4.66
C GLN A 64 -17.38 9.09 3.52
N ARG A 65 -17.35 7.78 3.27
CA ARG A 65 -18.07 7.18 2.13
C ARG A 65 -18.86 5.96 2.56
N HIS A 66 -20.18 6.10 2.58
CA HIS A 66 -21.08 4.99 2.86
C HIS A 66 -20.96 3.89 1.81
N GLY A 67 -20.97 2.63 2.25
CA GLY A 67 -20.83 1.46 1.38
C GLY A 67 -19.41 1.18 0.90
N LEU A 68 -18.41 1.92 1.40
CA LEU A 68 -17.00 1.64 1.16
C LEU A 68 -16.49 0.63 2.19
N SER A 69 -15.87 -0.43 1.70
CA SER A 69 -15.04 -1.34 2.48
C SER A 69 -13.57 -1.17 2.10
N VAL A 70 -12.69 -1.29 3.07
CA VAL A 70 -11.24 -1.22 2.84
C VAL A 70 -10.65 -2.61 3.00
N LEU A 71 -10.08 -3.14 1.92
CA LEU A 71 -9.28 -4.36 1.93
C LEU A 71 -7.81 -3.98 2.15
N ILE A 72 -7.19 -4.51 3.17
CA ILE A 72 -5.77 -4.35 3.43
C ILE A 72 -5.07 -5.68 3.20
N THR A 73 -4.07 -5.69 2.32
CA THR A 73 -3.18 -6.84 2.16
C THR A 73 -1.79 -6.50 2.67
N SER A 74 -1.21 -7.41 3.45
CA SER A 74 0.12 -7.25 4.02
C SER A 74 0.84 -8.60 4.05
N ASN A 75 2.17 -8.56 4.03
CA ASN A 75 3.01 -9.73 4.28
C ASN A 75 3.13 -10.07 5.78
N GLU A 76 2.56 -9.22 6.63
CA GLU A 76 2.60 -9.38 8.08
C GLU A 76 1.19 -9.56 8.66
N ALA A 77 1.14 -10.23 9.81
CA ALA A 77 -0.13 -10.44 10.51
C ALA A 77 -0.65 -9.10 11.07
N LEU A 78 -1.80 -8.68 10.59
CA LEU A 78 -2.56 -7.54 11.08
C LEU A 78 -3.88 -8.02 11.68
N VAL A 79 -4.45 -7.25 12.61
CA VAL A 79 -5.77 -7.53 13.19
C VAL A 79 -6.71 -6.41 12.79
N SER A 80 -7.84 -6.78 12.20
CA SER A 80 -8.83 -5.80 11.78
C SER A 80 -9.46 -5.09 12.97
N PRO A 81 -9.53 -3.74 12.96
CA PRO A 81 -10.16 -2.98 14.02
C PRO A 81 -11.69 -2.91 13.93
N CYS A 82 -12.30 -3.23 12.79
CA CYS A 82 -13.75 -3.19 12.57
C CYS A 82 -14.15 -3.95 11.30
N ALA A 83 -15.44 -4.26 11.17
CA ALA A 83 -15.97 -5.10 10.08
C ALA A 83 -15.81 -4.51 8.66
N THR A 84 -15.71 -3.19 8.53
CA THR A 84 -15.54 -2.50 7.23
C THR A 84 -14.09 -2.49 6.75
N ILE A 85 -13.15 -2.92 7.58
CA ILE A 85 -11.73 -3.06 7.25
C ILE A 85 -11.40 -4.55 7.23
N ILE A 86 -11.12 -5.06 6.06
CA ILE A 86 -10.83 -6.47 5.81
C ILE A 86 -9.32 -6.64 5.73
N ILE A 87 -8.79 -7.63 6.43
CA ILE A 87 -7.38 -8.00 6.35
C ILE A 87 -7.28 -9.32 5.58
N ASP A 88 -6.45 -9.34 4.58
CA ASP A 88 -6.17 -10.55 3.81
C ASP A 88 -4.67 -10.69 3.50
N ALA A 89 -4.26 -11.91 3.18
CA ALA A 89 -2.91 -12.15 2.73
C ALA A 89 -2.70 -11.58 1.32
N ALA A 90 -1.52 -11.03 1.05
CA ALA A 90 -1.16 -10.69 -0.30
C ALA A 90 -1.04 -11.97 -1.15
N PRO A 91 -1.59 -12.00 -2.39
CA PRO A 91 -1.43 -13.16 -3.26
C PRO A 91 0.04 -13.31 -3.66
N SER A 92 0.45 -14.52 -4.01
CA SER A 92 1.77 -14.70 -4.61
C SER A 92 1.84 -14.01 -5.97
N GLU A 93 3.06 -13.78 -6.45
CA GLU A 93 3.30 -13.22 -7.79
C GLU A 93 2.93 -14.20 -8.94
N HIS A 94 2.48 -15.42 -8.61
CA HIS A 94 2.06 -16.37 -9.63
C HIS A 94 0.80 -15.87 -10.36
N PRO A 95 0.72 -15.96 -11.71
CA PRO A 95 -0.41 -15.43 -12.49
C PRO A 95 -1.78 -15.98 -12.09
N GLN A 96 -1.85 -17.20 -11.58
CA GLN A 96 -3.10 -17.80 -11.12
C GLN A 96 -3.57 -17.17 -9.81
N ASP A 97 -2.66 -16.94 -8.86
CA ASP A 97 -2.99 -16.34 -7.56
C ASP A 97 -3.36 -14.87 -7.72
N THR A 98 -2.60 -14.10 -8.52
CA THR A 98 -2.94 -12.70 -8.82
C THR A 98 -4.29 -12.57 -9.52
N LYS A 99 -4.60 -13.51 -10.42
CA LYS A 99 -5.90 -13.56 -11.11
C LYS A 99 -7.02 -13.87 -10.11
N ALA A 100 -6.88 -14.92 -9.29
CA ALA A 100 -7.87 -15.33 -8.31
C ALA A 100 -8.17 -14.20 -7.30
N PHE A 101 -7.12 -13.53 -6.80
CA PHE A 101 -7.25 -12.37 -5.93
C PHE A 101 -8.08 -11.26 -6.56
N LEU A 102 -7.72 -10.81 -7.76
CA LEU A 102 -8.40 -9.71 -8.43
C LEU A 102 -9.81 -10.06 -8.92
N GLU A 103 -10.10 -11.33 -9.17
CA GLU A 103 -11.45 -11.80 -9.53
C GLU A 103 -12.35 -11.91 -8.31
N HIS A 104 -11.80 -12.26 -7.15
CA HIS A 104 -12.56 -12.31 -5.92
C HIS A 104 -12.85 -10.91 -5.37
N TRP A 105 -11.82 -10.09 -5.14
CA TRP A 105 -11.98 -8.80 -4.47
C TRP A 105 -12.51 -7.70 -5.37
N GLN A 106 -12.25 -7.73 -6.67
CA GLN A 106 -12.68 -6.73 -7.66
C GLN A 106 -12.55 -5.28 -7.13
N PRO A 107 -11.32 -4.84 -6.74
CA PRO A 107 -11.15 -3.54 -6.14
C PRO A 107 -11.47 -2.42 -7.14
N ASN A 108 -12.12 -1.35 -6.66
CA ASN A 108 -12.46 -0.18 -7.45
C ASN A 108 -11.27 0.77 -7.62
N VAL A 109 -10.37 0.78 -6.62
CA VAL A 109 -9.11 1.54 -6.63
C VAL A 109 -8.11 0.83 -5.73
N ALA A 110 -6.82 0.96 -6.03
CA ALA A 110 -5.75 0.40 -5.22
C ALA A 110 -4.78 1.48 -4.76
N LEU A 111 -4.52 1.52 -3.46
CA LEU A 111 -3.50 2.32 -2.83
C LEU A 111 -2.33 1.40 -2.47
N TRP A 112 -1.19 1.62 -3.11
CA TRP A 112 0.04 0.86 -2.85
C TRP A 112 0.94 1.66 -1.93
N LEU A 113 1.18 1.18 -0.72
CA LEU A 113 2.16 1.81 0.14
C LEU A 113 3.58 1.45 -0.31
N TRP A 114 4.51 2.38 -0.09
CA TRP A 114 5.89 2.19 -0.45
C TRP A 114 6.50 0.95 0.20
N GLY A 115 7.26 0.19 -0.56
CA GLY A 115 7.92 -1.02 -0.14
C GLY A 115 8.20 -1.95 -1.32
N GLU A 116 8.16 -3.25 -1.10
CA GLU A 116 8.38 -4.23 -2.15
C GLU A 116 7.31 -4.12 -3.24
N LEU A 117 7.78 -4.03 -4.49
CA LEU A 117 6.91 -4.08 -5.66
C LEU A 117 6.60 -5.53 -6.03
N GLN A 118 5.35 -5.77 -6.35
CA GLN A 118 4.87 -7.03 -6.92
C GLN A 118 4.48 -6.82 -8.39
N PRO A 119 5.43 -6.95 -9.34
CA PRO A 119 5.22 -6.58 -10.73
C PRO A 119 4.03 -7.27 -11.40
N ASN A 120 3.83 -8.57 -11.16
CA ASN A 120 2.71 -9.29 -11.77
C ASN A 120 1.36 -8.84 -11.23
N LEU A 121 1.26 -8.59 -9.93
CA LEU A 121 0.04 -8.14 -9.27
C LEU A 121 -0.33 -6.72 -9.73
N ILE A 122 0.64 -5.81 -9.75
CA ILE A 122 0.45 -4.42 -10.21
C ILE A 122 0.00 -4.40 -11.68
N LEU A 123 0.70 -5.14 -12.54
CA LEU A 123 0.33 -5.24 -13.95
C LEU A 123 -1.03 -5.90 -14.18
N ALA A 124 -1.40 -6.89 -13.38
CA ALA A 124 -2.69 -7.54 -13.48
C ALA A 124 -3.82 -6.58 -13.06
N ALA A 125 -3.63 -5.82 -11.98
CA ALA A 125 -4.56 -4.79 -11.55
C ALA A 125 -4.73 -3.68 -12.60
N HIS A 126 -3.61 -3.16 -13.11
CA HIS A 126 -3.62 -2.15 -14.18
C HIS A 126 -4.36 -2.64 -15.44
N ARG A 127 -4.15 -3.89 -15.87
CA ARG A 127 -4.85 -4.47 -17.03
C ARG A 127 -6.34 -4.67 -16.82
N LYS A 128 -6.76 -4.88 -15.58
CA LYS A 128 -8.18 -4.92 -15.20
C LYS A 128 -8.81 -3.52 -15.11
N GLY A 129 -8.03 -2.46 -15.32
CA GLY A 129 -8.50 -1.09 -15.25
C GLY A 129 -8.64 -0.55 -13.84
N VAL A 130 -8.02 -1.21 -12.84
CA VAL A 130 -8.00 -0.72 -11.46
C VAL A 130 -7.05 0.48 -11.40
N PRO A 131 -7.53 1.68 -11.02
CA PRO A 131 -6.67 2.83 -10.78
C PRO A 131 -5.68 2.53 -9.66
N LEU A 132 -4.40 2.79 -9.91
CA LEU A 132 -3.31 2.53 -8.97
C LEU A 132 -2.70 3.85 -8.50
N ILE A 133 -2.64 4.04 -7.19
CA ILE A 133 -2.02 5.19 -6.53
C ILE A 133 -0.92 4.65 -5.63
N MET A 134 0.28 5.21 -5.72
CA MET A 134 1.35 4.91 -4.78
C MET A 134 1.42 5.99 -3.72
N ALA A 135 1.44 5.60 -2.45
CA ALA A 135 1.53 6.52 -1.34
C ALA A 135 2.75 6.25 -0.45
N ASP A 136 3.14 7.26 0.31
CA ASP A 136 4.28 7.24 1.23
C ASP A 136 5.60 6.89 0.55
N ALA A 137 5.75 7.25 -0.73
CA ALA A 137 6.89 6.89 -1.54
C ALA A 137 8.19 7.46 -0.98
N GLY A 138 9.11 6.57 -0.63
CA GLY A 138 10.36 6.87 0.05
C GLY A 138 11.56 7.01 -0.89
N GLN A 139 12.68 7.44 -0.32
CA GLN A 139 13.95 7.53 -1.04
C GLN A 139 14.62 6.16 -1.23
N GLN A 140 14.52 5.28 -0.24
CA GLN A 140 15.05 3.93 -0.29
C GLN A 140 14.03 3.00 -0.97
N GLY A 141 14.49 2.00 -1.66
CA GLY A 141 13.68 1.07 -2.43
C GLY A 141 14.29 0.86 -3.81
N PHE A 142 13.88 -0.18 -4.50
CA PHE A 142 14.50 -0.66 -5.75
C PHE A 142 15.98 -1.07 -5.60
N GLU A 143 16.41 -1.35 -4.38
CA GLU A 143 17.79 -1.76 -4.06
C GLU A 143 17.94 -3.27 -3.90
N ASN A 144 16.83 -3.99 -3.91
CA ASN A 144 16.84 -5.44 -3.85
C ASN A 144 17.63 -6.03 -5.02
N ARG A 145 18.28 -7.17 -4.77
CA ARG A 145 19.15 -7.82 -5.77
C ARG A 145 18.45 -8.03 -7.11
N ARG A 146 17.14 -8.30 -7.11
CA ARG A 146 16.31 -8.46 -8.32
C ARG A 146 16.07 -7.13 -9.04
N GLU A 147 15.85 -6.06 -8.33
CA GLU A 147 15.54 -4.73 -8.87
C GLU A 147 16.77 -4.07 -9.49
N ARG A 148 17.95 -4.30 -8.92
CA ARG A 148 19.23 -3.83 -9.52
C ARG A 148 19.55 -4.47 -10.87
N TRP A 149 19.09 -5.70 -11.10
CA TRP A 149 19.34 -6.42 -12.36
C TRP A 149 18.32 -6.11 -13.46
N LEU A 150 17.17 -5.52 -13.08
CA LEU A 150 16.08 -5.27 -14.01
C LEU A 150 15.50 -3.84 -13.84
N PRO A 151 16.30 -2.78 -14.03
CA PRO A 151 15.84 -1.40 -13.85
C PRO A 151 14.67 -1.04 -14.77
N GLU A 152 14.54 -1.69 -15.93
CA GLU A 152 13.39 -1.51 -16.83
C GLU A 152 12.08 -2.04 -16.23
N VAL A 153 12.14 -3.12 -15.41
CA VAL A 153 10.95 -3.68 -14.75
C VAL A 153 10.38 -2.67 -13.76
N ALA A 154 11.23 -2.06 -12.94
CA ALA A 154 10.79 -1.02 -12.00
C ALA A 154 10.13 0.16 -12.73
N ARG A 155 10.72 0.60 -13.84
CA ARG A 155 10.17 1.69 -14.67
C ARG A 155 8.82 1.33 -15.29
N ASP A 156 8.70 0.11 -15.83
CA ASP A 156 7.45 -0.39 -16.41
C ASP A 156 6.34 -0.51 -15.36
N VAL A 157 6.70 -0.97 -14.15
CA VAL A 157 5.76 -1.11 -13.04
C VAL A 157 5.33 0.26 -12.52
N MET A 158 6.26 1.20 -12.35
CA MET A 158 5.95 2.57 -11.93
C MET A 158 5.03 3.29 -12.91
N ALA A 159 5.14 2.99 -14.20
CA ALA A 159 4.25 3.54 -15.22
C ALA A 159 2.80 3.00 -15.16
N CYS A 160 2.51 1.98 -14.34
CA CYS A 160 1.15 1.53 -14.08
C CYS A 160 0.39 2.42 -13.07
N PHE A 161 1.10 3.22 -12.30
CA PHE A 161 0.48 4.14 -11.33
C PHE A 161 0.02 5.42 -12.02
N GLN A 162 -1.15 5.91 -11.63
CA GLN A 162 -1.67 7.20 -12.08
C GLN A 162 -1.05 8.35 -11.29
N ASN A 163 -0.90 8.14 -9.98
CA ASN A 163 -0.35 9.11 -9.05
C ASN A 163 0.67 8.44 -8.14
N VAL A 164 1.74 9.18 -7.85
CA VAL A 164 2.77 8.80 -6.88
C VAL A 164 2.96 9.93 -5.89
N LEU A 165 2.73 9.65 -4.61
CA LEU A 165 2.81 10.60 -3.51
C LEU A 165 4.12 10.38 -2.76
N ALA A 166 5.08 11.26 -2.98
CA ALA A 166 6.39 11.21 -2.35
C ALA A 166 6.36 11.82 -0.94
N ARG A 167 7.00 11.16 0.02
CA ARG A 167 7.02 11.62 1.41
C ARG A 167 8.07 12.69 1.73
N THR A 168 9.10 12.83 0.90
CA THR A 168 10.18 13.80 1.09
C THR A 168 10.66 14.37 -0.24
N GLU A 169 11.25 15.57 -0.23
CA GLU A 169 11.86 16.17 -1.42
C GLU A 169 12.95 15.26 -2.07
N PRO A 170 13.87 14.64 -1.31
CA PRO A 170 14.83 13.71 -1.90
C PRO A 170 14.18 12.51 -2.57
N ALA A 171 13.08 11.97 -2.00
CA ALA A 171 12.30 10.91 -2.63
C ALA A 171 11.65 11.37 -3.93
N HIS A 172 11.02 12.55 -3.92
CA HIS A 172 10.43 13.16 -5.10
C HIS A 172 11.47 13.36 -6.22
N ALA A 173 12.61 13.95 -5.91
CA ALA A 173 13.69 14.19 -6.89
C ALA A 173 14.25 12.89 -7.48
N ARG A 174 14.32 11.81 -6.69
CA ARG A 174 14.75 10.48 -7.16
C ARG A 174 13.71 9.84 -8.07
N LEU A 175 12.45 9.86 -7.65
CA LEU A 175 11.34 9.29 -8.41
C LEU A 175 11.12 10.01 -9.74
N ALA A 176 11.27 11.33 -9.77
CA ALA A 176 11.20 12.12 -11.01
C ALA A 176 12.20 11.67 -12.08
N LYS A 177 13.35 11.11 -11.68
CA LYS A 177 14.35 10.55 -12.61
C LYS A 177 14.02 9.15 -13.10
N LEU A 178 13.21 8.40 -12.33
CA LEU A 178 12.84 7.02 -12.65
C LEU A 178 11.55 6.95 -13.45
N MET A 179 10.64 7.89 -13.20
CA MET A 179 9.29 7.88 -13.74
C MET A 179 9.22 8.49 -15.13
N ARG A 180 8.18 8.11 -15.85
CA ARG A 180 7.82 8.74 -17.12
C ARG A 180 7.06 10.04 -16.83
N SER A 181 7.10 10.97 -17.77
CA SER A 181 6.46 12.29 -17.64
C SER A 181 4.93 12.27 -17.61
N ASP A 182 4.31 11.13 -17.89
CA ASP A 182 2.86 10.94 -17.94
C ASP A 182 2.26 10.48 -16.59
N VAL A 183 3.09 10.17 -15.60
CA VAL A 183 2.66 9.81 -14.24
C VAL A 183 2.72 11.04 -13.34
N SER A 184 1.62 11.34 -12.63
CA SER A 184 1.59 12.43 -11.66
C SER A 184 2.49 12.08 -10.46
N LEU A 185 3.41 12.99 -10.13
CA LEU A 185 4.30 12.87 -8.98
C LEU A 185 4.13 14.10 -8.09
N GLU A 186 3.70 13.87 -6.86
CA GLU A 186 3.40 14.93 -5.89
C GLU A 186 4.17 14.75 -4.59
N LEU A 187 4.56 15.84 -3.96
CA LEU A 187 5.16 15.85 -2.62
C LEU A 187 4.05 16.03 -1.58
N CYS A 188 3.74 14.97 -0.82
CA CYS A 188 2.62 14.97 0.14
C CYS A 188 3.05 14.83 1.61
N GLY A 189 4.32 14.55 1.87
CA GLY A 189 4.79 14.19 3.20
C GLY A 189 4.51 12.72 3.58
N PRO A 190 5.00 12.26 4.74
CA PRO A 190 4.84 10.88 5.19
C PRO A 190 3.40 10.58 5.60
N LEU A 191 2.97 9.33 5.38
CA LEU A 191 1.71 8.84 5.92
C LEU A 191 1.82 8.73 7.46
N MET A 192 1.05 9.53 8.16
CA MET A 192 1.04 9.57 9.62
C MET A 192 -0.38 9.37 10.15
N ALA A 193 -0.49 8.76 11.35
CA ALA A 193 -1.76 8.73 12.06
C ALA A 193 -2.18 10.17 12.39
N GLY A 194 -3.40 10.50 12.04
CA GLY A 194 -3.86 11.90 12.06
C GLY A 194 -4.39 12.34 13.39
N GLY A 195 -3.60 12.36 14.45
CA GLY A 195 -3.92 13.10 15.67
C GLY A 195 -5.22 12.70 16.40
N GLN A 196 -5.73 11.50 16.20
CA GLN A 196 -6.76 10.96 17.10
C GLN A 196 -6.12 10.72 18.46
N SER A 197 -6.83 11.12 19.53
CA SER A 197 -6.40 10.76 20.88
C SER A 197 -6.28 9.24 20.96
N LEU A 198 -5.17 8.77 21.53
CA LEU A 198 -5.00 7.35 21.80
C LEU A 198 -6.14 6.85 22.68
N ASN A 199 -6.63 5.65 22.44
CA ASN A 199 -7.53 5.00 23.39
C ASN A 199 -6.78 4.80 24.70
N TYR A 200 -7.37 5.22 25.78
CA TYR A 200 -6.82 5.07 27.11
C TYR A 200 -7.91 4.56 28.08
N ALA A 201 -7.50 3.86 29.11
CA ALA A 201 -8.39 3.53 30.20
C ALA A 201 -8.60 4.78 31.06
N GLN A 202 -9.85 5.14 31.35
CA GLN A 202 -10.15 6.34 32.13
C GLN A 202 -9.53 6.29 33.51
N SER A 203 -9.50 5.11 34.17
CA SER A 203 -8.82 4.90 35.44
C SER A 203 -7.34 5.30 35.42
N ASP A 204 -6.62 4.86 34.37
CA ASP A 204 -5.18 5.13 34.22
C ASP A 204 -4.92 6.61 33.97
N PHE A 205 -5.82 7.28 33.22
CA PHE A 205 -5.75 8.72 32.99
C PHE A 205 -5.97 9.49 34.31
N ASP A 206 -6.96 9.10 35.11
CA ASP A 206 -7.30 9.77 36.38
C ASP A 206 -6.17 9.60 37.41
N ASP A 207 -5.57 8.42 37.49
CA ASP A 207 -4.42 8.11 38.36
C ASP A 207 -3.19 8.93 37.91
N LEU A 208 -2.89 8.99 36.63
CA LEU A 208 -1.79 9.78 36.10
C LEU A 208 -2.04 11.29 36.34
N SER A 209 -3.25 11.77 36.06
CA SER A 209 -3.64 13.14 36.25
C SER A 209 -3.50 13.58 37.71
N THR A 210 -3.93 12.72 38.64
CA THR A 210 -3.79 12.93 40.08
C THR A 210 -2.32 12.96 40.49
N THR A 211 -1.52 12.04 40.00
CA THR A 211 -0.08 11.96 40.28
C THR A 211 0.66 13.20 39.77
N LEU A 212 0.28 13.71 38.62
CA LEU A 212 0.90 14.89 38.02
C LEU A 212 0.48 16.21 38.71
N GLY A 213 -0.72 16.27 39.29
CA GLY A 213 -1.18 17.39 40.11
C GLY A 213 -1.09 18.75 39.41
N GLY A 214 -1.35 18.82 38.11
CA GLY A 214 -1.28 20.03 37.29
C GLY A 214 0.13 20.55 36.99
N ARG A 215 1.18 19.75 37.27
CA ARG A 215 2.55 20.11 36.93
C ARG A 215 2.76 20.04 35.39
N PRO A 216 3.56 20.94 34.80
CA PRO A 216 3.92 20.85 33.39
C PRO A 216 4.67 19.54 33.13
N VAL A 217 4.24 18.82 32.08
CA VAL A 217 4.77 17.50 31.76
C VAL A 217 5.57 17.58 30.43
N TRP A 218 6.74 16.97 30.47
CA TRP A 218 7.56 16.73 29.27
C TRP A 218 7.52 15.25 28.94
N LEU A 219 7.10 14.91 27.72
CA LEU A 219 7.16 13.55 27.20
C LEU A 219 8.34 13.42 26.23
N ALA A 220 9.33 12.63 26.59
CA ALA A 220 10.40 12.21 25.69
C ALA A 220 10.15 10.77 25.27
N ALA A 221 9.72 10.56 24.02
CA ALA A 221 9.46 9.24 23.47
C ALA A 221 10.51 8.91 22.39
N SER A 222 10.95 7.64 22.36
CA SER A 222 11.89 7.11 21.35
C SER A 222 13.24 7.85 21.32
N VAL A 223 13.74 8.27 22.46
CA VAL A 223 15.05 8.90 22.59
C VAL A 223 16.13 7.84 22.31
N GLN A 224 16.90 8.02 21.23
CA GLN A 224 18.05 7.19 20.93
C GLN A 224 19.30 7.87 21.49
N SER A 225 20.14 7.11 22.20
CA SER A 225 21.46 7.59 22.56
C SER A 225 22.34 7.67 21.31
N ASN A 226 22.92 8.83 21.07
CA ASN A 226 23.97 9.01 20.07
C ASN A 226 25.23 8.22 20.45
#